data_ef30c2f92d864d8dbb9118e8ecaf7cbd
#
_entry.id   ef30c2f92d864d8dbb9118e8ecaf7cbd
#
_cell.length_a   1.000
_cell.length_b   1.000
_cell.length_c   1.000
_cell.angle_alpha   90.00
_cell.angle_beta   90.00
_cell.angle_gamma   90.00
#
_symmetry.space_group_name_H-M   'P 1'
#
loop_
_entity.id
_entity.type
_entity.pdbx_description
1 polymer ?
#
loop_
_entity_poly.entity_id
_entity_poly.type
_entity_poly.pdbx_seq_one_letter_code
_entity_poly.pdbx_strand_id
1 'polypeptide(L)'
;DEDLDTCDDCSQQGSPNTSNDGADNEPDGICDDGDDDDDNDGCADGIDDEPNTWDDDYDEDGTPDDCDDDDDNDGAADDVDSDDNNENECNDDDGDTCDECTNGSYDSSNDGWDYDGDGTCDDGDDDDDNDGCLDDVDDASFEWDDDYDSDGTPDDCDDDDDNDGAADDVDSDDNNEFECSDDDGDTCDDCSSGTYNTSDDGWDYDGDGLCDDGDPDDDNDGALDDADTDDNNEYECSDDD
;
A
#
# COMPACT_ATOMS: atom_id res chain seq x y z
N ASP A 1 36.13 28.75 51.96
CA ASP A 1 34.97 29.24 51.24
C ASP A 1 34.46 30.48 51.96
N GLU A 2 35.02 31.66 51.64
CA GLU A 2 34.70 32.95 52.30
C GLU A 2 33.57 33.68 51.55
N ASP A 3 33.36 33.41 50.26
CA ASP A 3 32.31 33.99 49.42
C ASP A 3 31.07 33.11 49.28
N LEU A 4 31.15 31.85 49.68
CA LEU A 4 30.06 30.87 49.73
C LEU A 4 29.63 30.35 48.35
N ASP A 5 30.59 30.23 47.44
CA ASP A 5 30.40 29.70 46.07
C ASP A 5 30.68 28.19 45.96
N THR A 6 30.92 27.50 47.10
CA THR A 6 31.23 26.06 47.23
C THR A 6 32.68 25.68 46.93
N CYS A 7 33.45 26.52 46.25
CA CYS A 7 34.89 26.31 46.05
C CYS A 7 35.68 26.50 47.35
N ASP A 8 36.84 25.88 47.42
CA ASP A 8 37.83 26.12 48.49
C ASP A 8 38.78 27.22 48.06
N ASP A 9 38.67 28.43 48.66
CA ASP A 9 39.45 29.61 48.38
C ASP A 9 40.97 29.36 48.26
N CYS A 10 41.44 28.21 48.70
CA CYS A 10 42.84 27.82 48.65
C CYS A 10 43.14 26.75 47.59
N SER A 11 42.17 26.22 46.87
CA SER A 11 42.29 25.07 45.99
C SER A 11 43.33 25.27 44.87
N GLN A 12 43.35 26.42 44.23
CA GLN A 12 44.17 26.70 43.05
C GLN A 12 45.58 27.18 43.37
N GLN A 13 45.84 27.88 44.51
CA GLN A 13 47.13 28.53 44.80
C GLN A 13 47.66 28.34 46.21
N GLY A 14 46.96 27.59 47.09
CA GLY A 14 47.37 27.35 48.47
C GLY A 14 47.36 28.60 49.37
N SER A 15 46.62 29.63 48.92
CA SER A 15 46.31 30.82 49.69
C SER A 15 44.93 31.36 49.32
N PRO A 16 44.16 31.93 50.26
CA PRO A 16 42.81 32.38 49.95
C PRO A 16 42.74 33.34 48.76
N ASN A 17 41.90 33.03 47.78
CA ASN A 17 41.58 33.88 46.64
C ASN A 17 40.20 33.54 46.06
N THR A 18 39.20 34.23 46.53
CA THR A 18 37.77 34.10 46.25
C THR A 18 37.39 34.46 44.79
N SER A 19 38.36 34.69 43.90
CA SER A 19 38.12 35.03 42.51
C SER A 19 38.85 34.10 41.52
N ASN A 20 39.48 33.04 42.01
CA ASN A 20 40.14 32.01 41.23
C ASN A 20 40.40 30.77 42.09
N ASP A 21 39.36 30.14 42.53
CA ASP A 21 39.35 29.06 43.50
C ASP A 21 38.73 27.75 42.92
N GLY A 22 38.01 27.83 41.83
CA GLY A 22 37.48 26.68 41.08
C GLY A 22 37.04 27.00 39.65
N ALA A 23 36.48 26.03 39.00
CA ALA A 23 35.71 26.22 37.77
C ALA A 23 34.26 26.64 38.18
N ASP A 24 33.64 27.44 37.34
CA ASP A 24 32.27 27.90 37.41
C ASP A 24 31.89 28.10 35.95
N ASN A 25 31.29 27.04 35.34
CA ASN A 25 31.10 26.94 33.92
C ASN A 25 30.03 27.93 33.39
N GLU A 26 28.92 28.06 34.10
CA GLU A 26 27.79 28.91 33.71
C GLU A 26 27.74 30.29 34.43
N PRO A 27 28.75 30.76 35.07
CA PRO A 27 29.00 31.88 35.98
C PRO A 27 27.79 32.33 36.84
N ASP A 28 27.13 31.41 37.51
CA ASP A 28 26.01 31.70 38.43
C ASP A 28 26.46 32.03 39.86
N GLY A 29 27.73 31.67 40.20
CA GLY A 29 28.39 31.94 41.47
C GLY A 29 28.35 30.75 42.41
N ILE A 30 28.13 29.55 41.90
CA ILE A 30 28.40 28.28 42.53
C ILE A 30 29.51 27.61 41.72
N CYS A 31 30.43 26.93 42.34
CA CYS A 31 31.47 26.20 41.62
C CYS A 31 31.00 24.81 41.19
N ASP A 32 31.50 24.31 40.02
CA ASP A 32 31.23 22.99 39.50
C ASP A 32 31.40 21.84 40.52
N ASP A 33 32.34 21.98 41.49
CA ASP A 33 32.56 20.98 42.55
C ASP A 33 31.40 20.91 43.60
N GLY A 34 30.47 21.82 43.54
CA GLY A 34 29.34 21.93 44.48
C GLY A 34 28.02 22.29 43.85
N ASP A 35 27.98 22.40 42.55
CA ASP A 35 26.79 22.50 41.76
C ASP A 35 26.24 21.09 41.44
N ASP A 36 25.01 20.94 41.19
CA ASP A 36 24.38 19.69 40.79
C ASP A 36 23.99 19.74 39.26
N ASP A 37 24.24 20.90 38.58
CA ASP A 37 23.90 21.20 37.18
C ASP A 37 24.89 22.27 36.67
N ASP A 38 26.11 21.80 36.25
CA ASP A 38 27.30 22.62 35.98
C ASP A 38 27.19 23.57 34.77
N ASP A 39 26.15 23.45 33.92
CA ASP A 39 25.90 24.35 32.76
C ASP A 39 24.51 25.03 32.81
N ASN A 40 23.71 24.69 33.81
CA ASN A 40 22.39 25.24 34.04
C ASN A 40 21.41 25.05 32.89
N ASP A 41 21.49 23.92 32.14
CA ASP A 41 20.56 23.60 31.10
C ASP A 41 19.25 22.96 31.60
N GLY A 42 19.27 22.46 32.83
CA GLY A 42 18.13 21.85 33.51
C GLY A 42 18.30 20.35 33.73
N CYS A 43 19.34 19.74 33.14
CA CYS A 43 19.76 18.38 33.39
C CYS A 43 20.79 18.36 34.55
N ALA A 44 20.66 17.45 35.47
CA ALA A 44 21.61 17.37 36.55
C ALA A 44 22.83 16.50 36.14
N ASP A 45 24.07 16.91 36.49
CA ASP A 45 25.34 16.24 36.15
C ASP A 45 25.35 14.72 36.32
N GLY A 46 24.53 14.19 37.16
CA GLY A 46 24.50 12.76 37.49
C GLY A 46 23.77 11.91 36.47
N ILE A 47 23.01 12.53 35.59
CA ILE A 47 22.24 11.91 34.52
C ILE A 47 22.59 12.48 33.16
N ASP A 48 23.13 13.67 33.11
CA ASP A 48 23.66 14.36 31.96
C ASP A 48 24.96 13.69 31.44
N ASP A 49 25.12 13.47 30.15
CA ASP A 49 26.29 12.87 29.55
C ASP A 49 27.38 13.89 29.15
N GLU A 50 27.05 15.19 29.09
CA GLU A 50 27.96 16.31 28.86
C GLU A 50 27.85 17.45 29.90
N PRO A 51 27.99 17.20 31.20
CA PRO A 51 27.63 18.08 32.31
C PRO A 51 28.18 19.51 32.32
N ASN A 52 28.85 19.96 31.32
CA ASN A 52 29.47 21.27 31.18
C ASN A 52 29.14 21.90 29.81
N THR A 53 28.20 21.32 29.08
CA THR A 53 27.86 21.76 27.72
C THR A 53 26.34 21.68 27.53
N TRP A 54 25.70 22.80 27.44
CA TRP A 54 24.28 22.90 27.21
C TRP A 54 23.80 21.94 26.08
N ASP A 55 22.90 21.04 26.40
CA ASP A 55 22.42 20.02 25.50
C ASP A 55 21.28 20.49 24.58
N ASP A 56 20.92 19.67 23.61
CA ASP A 56 19.79 19.90 22.73
C ASP A 56 18.46 19.67 23.52
N ASP A 57 17.43 20.41 23.19
CA ASP A 57 16.05 20.36 23.69
C ASP A 57 15.17 20.43 22.46
N TYR A 58 14.83 19.23 21.91
CA TYR A 58 14.23 19.10 20.56
C TYR A 58 12.83 19.70 20.51
N ASP A 59 11.99 19.43 21.50
CA ASP A 59 10.60 19.89 21.55
C ASP A 59 10.45 21.29 22.17
N GLU A 60 11.55 21.87 22.68
CA GLU A 60 11.60 23.20 23.34
C GLU A 60 10.72 23.30 24.58
N ASP A 61 10.52 22.22 25.36
CA ASP A 61 9.73 22.23 26.59
C ASP A 61 10.52 22.74 27.80
N GLY A 62 11.86 22.71 27.68
CA GLY A 62 12.82 23.20 28.69
C GLY A 62 13.44 22.08 29.51
N THR A 63 13.32 20.84 29.08
CA THR A 63 14.04 19.67 29.58
C THR A 63 14.98 19.25 28.42
N PRO A 64 16.31 19.13 28.64
CA PRO A 64 17.20 18.60 27.62
C PRO A 64 16.92 17.15 27.31
N ASP A 65 17.21 16.73 26.03
CA ASP A 65 16.98 15.38 25.51
C ASP A 65 17.61 14.30 26.40
N ASP A 66 18.80 14.55 26.99
CA ASP A 66 19.50 13.63 27.90
C ASP A 66 18.72 13.32 29.21
N CYS A 67 17.78 14.15 29.56
CA CYS A 67 17.00 14.13 30.77
C CYS A 67 15.50 14.05 30.58
N ASP A 68 15.06 14.08 29.34
CA ASP A 68 13.68 13.84 29.00
C ASP A 68 13.42 12.32 28.92
N ASP A 69 12.24 11.89 29.00
CA ASP A 69 11.81 10.50 28.79
C ASP A 69 11.01 10.39 27.47
N ASP A 70 10.79 11.54 26.73
CA ASP A 70 9.97 11.68 25.53
C ASP A 70 10.41 12.96 24.79
N ASP A 71 11.55 12.87 24.06
CA ASP A 71 12.32 13.98 23.51
C ASP A 71 11.57 14.89 22.52
N ASP A 72 10.54 14.36 21.85
CA ASP A 72 9.73 15.12 20.88
C ASP A 72 8.29 15.39 21.35
N ASN A 73 7.93 14.85 22.54
CA ASN A 73 6.62 15.01 23.18
C ASN A 73 5.44 14.48 22.33
N ASP A 74 5.67 13.45 21.51
CA ASP A 74 4.60 12.82 20.74
C ASP A 74 3.76 11.84 21.58
N GLY A 75 4.30 11.38 22.71
CA GLY A 75 3.63 10.51 23.69
C GLY A 75 4.13 9.06 23.67
N ALA A 76 5.03 8.69 22.75
CA ALA A 76 5.89 7.53 22.88
C ALA A 76 7.09 7.93 23.77
N ALA A 77 7.67 7.01 24.48
CA ALA A 77 8.85 7.30 25.26
C ALA A 77 10.10 6.79 24.53
N ASP A 78 11.25 7.48 24.63
CA ASP A 78 12.50 7.20 23.93
C ASP A 78 12.92 5.73 23.92
N ASP A 79 12.64 4.99 24.98
CA ASP A 79 13.02 3.57 25.09
C ASP A 79 12.15 2.62 24.23
N VAL A 80 11.06 3.12 23.65
CA VAL A 80 10.13 2.39 22.76
C VAL A 80 9.93 3.09 21.43
N ASP A 81 10.39 4.34 21.31
CA ASP A 81 10.37 5.12 20.09
C ASP A 81 11.45 4.66 19.08
N SER A 82 11.16 4.69 17.80
CA SER A 82 12.09 4.33 16.72
C SER A 82 12.91 5.53 16.22
N ASP A 83 12.42 6.75 16.45
CA ASP A 83 13.07 8.02 16.09
C ASP A 83 12.68 9.13 17.09
N ASP A 84 13.22 9.04 18.29
CA ASP A 84 12.98 9.83 19.49
C ASP A 84 13.06 11.37 19.35
N ASN A 85 13.45 11.85 18.20
CA ASN A 85 13.46 13.26 17.83
C ASN A 85 12.56 13.57 16.60
N ASN A 86 11.51 12.79 16.38
CA ASN A 86 10.61 12.97 15.23
C ASN A 86 9.15 12.67 15.57
N GLU A 87 8.42 13.63 16.03
CA GLU A 87 7.00 13.57 16.45
C GLU A 87 6.02 12.84 15.50
N ASN A 88 6.47 12.37 14.34
CA ASN A 88 5.65 11.68 13.35
C ASN A 88 6.13 10.25 13.06
N GLU A 89 7.06 9.71 13.82
CA GLU A 89 7.62 8.37 13.64
C GLU A 89 8.03 7.77 14.98
N CYS A 90 7.28 6.83 15.50
CA CYS A 90 7.63 6.10 16.69
C CYS A 90 7.73 4.59 16.47
N ASN A 91 6.65 3.87 16.39
CA ASN A 91 6.64 2.42 16.09
C ASN A 91 5.22 1.93 15.78
N ASP A 92 5.10 0.66 15.39
CA ASP A 92 3.85 -0.08 15.21
C ASP A 92 3.67 -1.04 16.39
N ASP A 93 2.93 -0.64 17.40
CA ASP A 93 2.74 -1.39 18.64
C ASP A 93 1.56 -2.36 18.60
N ASP A 94 0.54 -2.11 17.80
CA ASP A 94 -0.64 -2.97 17.69
C ASP A 94 -0.56 -3.95 16.50
N GLY A 95 0.38 -3.74 15.57
CA GLY A 95 0.73 -4.68 14.52
C GLY A 95 -0.15 -4.57 13.29
N ASP A 96 -0.71 -3.41 13.04
CA ASP A 96 -1.56 -3.11 11.89
C ASP A 96 -0.82 -2.47 10.71
N THR A 97 0.50 -2.29 10.82
CA THR A 97 1.44 -1.73 9.84
C THR A 97 1.48 -0.20 9.76
N CYS A 98 0.58 0.51 10.42
CA CYS A 98 0.70 1.94 10.63
C CYS A 98 1.67 2.27 11.77
N ASP A 99 2.19 3.48 11.77
CA ASP A 99 2.99 4.04 12.85
C ASP A 99 2.08 4.91 13.73
N GLU A 100 2.01 4.62 15.02
CA GLU A 100 1.09 5.28 15.97
C GLU A 100 1.28 6.79 16.06
N CYS A 101 2.46 7.31 15.66
CA CYS A 101 2.80 8.72 15.71
C CYS A 101 2.64 9.48 14.39
N THR A 102 2.13 8.85 13.35
CA THR A 102 1.91 9.44 12.00
C THR A 102 1.22 10.81 12.01
N ASN A 103 0.43 11.10 13.04
CA ASN A 103 -0.28 12.37 13.20
C ASN A 103 0.39 13.35 14.18
N GLY A 104 1.64 13.07 14.61
CA GLY A 104 2.38 13.87 15.58
C GLY A 104 1.88 13.68 17.01
N SER A 105 1.33 12.52 17.32
CA SER A 105 0.92 12.13 18.67
C SER A 105 0.53 10.66 18.69
N TYR A 106 1.03 9.90 19.63
CA TYR A 106 0.76 8.49 19.84
C TYR A 106 -0.75 8.19 19.96
N ASP A 107 -1.32 7.49 18.98
CA ASP A 107 -2.74 7.08 18.97
C ASP A 107 -2.96 5.84 18.07
N SER A 108 -2.77 4.62 18.60
CA SER A 108 -2.97 3.33 17.93
C SER A 108 -4.40 3.03 17.49
N SER A 109 -5.28 4.00 17.47
CA SER A 109 -6.64 3.87 16.96
C SER A 109 -6.97 4.84 15.84
N ASN A 110 -6.00 5.66 15.43
CA ASN A 110 -6.15 6.65 14.37
C ASN A 110 -4.77 7.07 13.82
N ASP A 111 -3.95 6.12 13.48
CA ASP A 111 -2.56 6.21 13.05
C ASP A 111 -2.38 6.11 11.54
N GLY A 112 -3.36 5.57 10.81
CA GLY A 112 -3.33 5.50 9.35
C GLY A 112 -4.69 5.32 8.71
N TRP A 113 -4.66 5.02 7.43
CA TRP A 113 -5.83 4.63 6.65
C TRP A 113 -5.90 3.10 6.58
N ASP A 114 -7.06 2.57 6.83
CA ASP A 114 -7.47 1.18 6.70
C ASP A 114 -8.80 1.25 5.94
N TYR A 115 -8.74 1.12 4.61
CA TYR A 115 -9.86 1.39 3.72
C TYR A 115 -10.97 0.35 3.86
N ASP A 116 -10.61 -0.93 3.90
CA ASP A 116 -11.57 -2.03 3.98
C ASP A 116 -11.97 -2.39 5.41
N GLY A 117 -11.19 -1.92 6.42
CA GLY A 117 -11.47 -2.13 7.84
C GLY A 117 -11.10 -3.52 8.35
N ASP A 118 -10.13 -4.17 7.74
CA ASP A 118 -9.67 -5.51 8.14
C ASP A 118 -8.68 -5.49 9.31
N GLY A 119 -8.05 -4.32 9.57
CA GLY A 119 -7.11 -4.07 10.66
C GLY A 119 -5.65 -4.14 10.22
N THR A 120 -5.38 -4.02 8.93
CA THR A 120 -4.09 -3.73 8.34
C THR A 120 -4.20 -2.35 7.69
N CYS A 121 -3.19 -1.52 7.83
CA CYS A 121 -3.20 -0.21 7.17
C CYS A 121 -2.84 -0.32 5.69
N ASP A 122 -3.43 0.56 4.85
CA ASP A 122 -3.20 0.59 3.39
C ASP A 122 -1.70 0.63 3.01
N ASP A 123 -0.83 1.25 3.81
CA ASP A 123 0.63 1.31 3.56
C ASP A 123 1.33 -0.07 3.70
N GLY A 124 0.69 -1.04 4.28
CA GLY A 124 1.22 -2.38 4.55
C GLY A 124 0.29 -3.51 4.13
N ASP A 125 -0.88 -3.20 3.61
CA ASP A 125 -1.77 -4.13 2.95
C ASP A 125 -1.31 -4.36 1.50
N ASP A 126 -1.55 -5.51 0.96
CA ASP A 126 -1.28 -5.85 -0.44
C ASP A 126 -2.58 -5.85 -1.27
N ASP A 127 -3.76 -5.61 -0.63
CA ASP A 127 -5.12 -5.68 -1.20
C ASP A 127 -6.04 -4.72 -0.41
N ASP A 128 -5.88 -3.41 -0.66
CA ASP A 128 -6.43 -2.30 0.14
C ASP A 128 -7.97 -2.28 0.26
N ASP A 129 -8.71 -2.93 -0.62
CA ASP A 129 -10.18 -3.01 -0.56
C ASP A 129 -10.70 -4.44 -0.31
N ASN A 130 -9.79 -5.43 -0.23
CA ASN A 130 -10.09 -6.84 0.06
C ASN A 130 -11.07 -7.48 -0.95
N ASP A 131 -11.00 -7.09 -2.22
CA ASP A 131 -11.82 -7.71 -3.26
C ASP A 131 -11.21 -9.01 -3.82
N GLY A 132 -9.92 -9.24 -3.57
CA GLY A 132 -9.15 -10.42 -3.96
C GLY A 132 -8.16 -10.18 -5.09
N CYS A 133 -8.14 -8.96 -5.64
CA CYS A 133 -7.11 -8.47 -6.54
C CYS A 133 -6.06 -7.71 -5.73
N LEU A 134 -4.79 -7.93 -6.02
CA LEU A 134 -3.72 -7.23 -5.28
C LEU A 134 -3.46 -5.86 -5.91
N ASP A 135 -3.16 -4.83 -5.12
CA ASP A 135 -2.93 -3.45 -5.53
C ASP A 135 -1.97 -3.25 -6.71
N ASP A 136 -0.97 -4.13 -6.88
CA ASP A 136 0.01 -4.00 -7.95
C ASP A 136 -0.49 -4.49 -9.32
N VAL A 137 -1.65 -5.12 -9.38
CA VAL A 137 -2.34 -5.61 -10.59
C VAL A 137 -3.73 -5.02 -10.75
N ASP A 138 -4.32 -4.51 -9.69
CA ASP A 138 -5.58 -3.80 -9.63
C ASP A 138 -5.45 -2.35 -10.18
N ASP A 139 -6.35 -1.92 -11.04
CA ASP A 139 -6.37 -0.56 -11.58
C ASP A 139 -7.09 0.45 -10.67
N ALA A 140 -7.77 -0.03 -9.63
CA ALA A 140 -8.58 0.76 -8.70
C ALA A 140 -8.52 0.29 -7.23
N SER A 141 -7.33 0.01 -6.68
CA SER A 141 -7.05 -0.61 -5.37
C SER A 141 -7.81 -0.11 -4.12
N PHE A 142 -8.74 0.82 -4.28
CA PHE A 142 -9.67 1.33 -3.27
C PHE A 142 -11.13 1.26 -3.72
N GLU A 143 -11.45 0.56 -4.79
CA GLU A 143 -12.81 0.42 -5.30
C GLU A 143 -13.02 -1.03 -5.74
N TRP A 144 -13.81 -1.79 -5.04
CA TRP A 144 -14.15 -3.16 -5.36
C TRP A 144 -14.56 -3.35 -6.82
N ASP A 145 -13.86 -4.19 -7.55
CA ASP A 145 -14.04 -4.40 -8.97
C ASP A 145 -15.21 -5.32 -9.34
N ASP A 146 -15.57 -5.32 -10.63
CA ASP A 146 -16.57 -6.24 -11.15
C ASP A 146 -15.98 -7.68 -11.22
N ASP A 147 -16.79 -8.69 -10.97
CA ASP A 147 -16.54 -10.13 -11.08
C ASP A 147 -17.69 -10.69 -11.92
N TYR A 148 -17.48 -10.70 -13.26
CA TYR A 148 -18.55 -10.96 -14.22
C TYR A 148 -19.11 -12.37 -14.12
N ASP A 149 -18.26 -13.39 -14.05
CA ASP A 149 -18.66 -14.79 -13.96
C ASP A 149 -19.02 -15.22 -12.53
N SER A 150 -18.67 -14.40 -11.54
CA SER A 150 -18.95 -14.64 -10.12
C SER A 150 -18.21 -15.85 -9.54
N ASP A 151 -16.99 -16.10 -9.98
CA ASP A 151 -16.13 -17.16 -9.45
C ASP A 151 -15.34 -16.73 -8.22
N GLY A 152 -15.22 -15.40 -7.97
CA GLY A 152 -14.60 -14.77 -6.81
C GLY A 152 -13.20 -14.23 -7.09
N THR A 153 -12.84 -14.09 -8.37
CA THR A 153 -11.69 -13.36 -8.87
C THR A 153 -12.23 -12.14 -9.62
N PRO A 154 -11.83 -10.92 -9.28
CA PRO A 154 -12.21 -9.73 -10.05
C PRO A 154 -11.67 -9.74 -11.48
N ASP A 155 -12.40 -9.11 -12.42
CA ASP A 155 -12.05 -9.09 -13.85
C ASP A 155 -10.62 -8.54 -14.09
N ASP A 156 -10.13 -7.58 -13.29
CA ASP A 156 -8.79 -6.99 -13.41
C ASP A 156 -7.64 -7.98 -13.15
N CYS A 157 -7.90 -9.06 -12.46
CA CYS A 157 -6.92 -10.09 -12.13
C CYS A 157 -7.37 -11.51 -12.50
N ASP A 158 -8.45 -11.66 -13.23
CA ASP A 158 -8.78 -12.90 -13.92
C ASP A 158 -8.05 -12.97 -15.27
N ASP A 159 -7.83 -14.11 -15.81
CA ASP A 159 -7.29 -14.35 -17.16
C ASP A 159 -8.39 -14.75 -18.15
N ASP A 160 -9.66 -14.91 -17.68
CA ASP A 160 -10.81 -15.44 -18.45
C ASP A 160 -12.11 -14.98 -17.76
N ASP A 161 -12.46 -13.68 -17.92
CA ASP A 161 -13.48 -12.94 -17.16
C ASP A 161 -14.89 -13.56 -17.18
N ASP A 162 -15.24 -14.29 -18.22
CA ASP A 162 -16.55 -14.94 -18.33
C ASP A 162 -16.51 -16.47 -18.18
N ASN A 163 -15.30 -17.03 -17.99
CA ASN A 163 -15.06 -18.47 -17.80
C ASN A 163 -15.58 -19.35 -18.94
N ASP A 164 -15.59 -18.84 -20.17
CA ASP A 164 -15.97 -19.62 -21.34
C ASP A 164 -14.83 -20.54 -21.84
N GLY A 165 -13.57 -20.25 -21.46
CA GLY A 165 -12.37 -21.00 -21.76
C GLY A 165 -11.49 -20.38 -22.86
N ALA A 166 -11.89 -19.26 -23.45
CA ALA A 166 -10.99 -18.33 -24.12
C ALA A 166 -10.38 -17.40 -23.06
N ALA A 167 -9.17 -16.97 -23.25
CA ALA A 167 -8.57 -16.01 -22.33
C ALA A 167 -8.72 -14.59 -22.89
N ASP A 168 -8.84 -13.56 -22.04
CA ASP A 168 -9.12 -12.16 -22.40
C ASP A 168 -8.20 -11.62 -23.49
N ASP A 169 -6.93 -12.02 -23.54
CA ASP A 169 -5.97 -11.56 -24.54
C ASP A 169 -6.24 -12.10 -25.96
N VAL A 170 -7.13 -13.07 -26.11
CA VAL A 170 -7.55 -13.68 -27.37
C VAL A 170 -9.07 -13.63 -27.59
N ASP A 171 -9.82 -13.26 -26.57
CA ASP A 171 -11.25 -13.07 -26.61
C ASP A 171 -11.63 -11.75 -27.30
N SER A 172 -12.73 -11.71 -28.01
CA SER A 172 -13.24 -10.52 -28.69
C SER A 172 -14.25 -9.73 -27.84
N ASP A 173 -14.82 -10.36 -26.81
CA ASP A 173 -15.78 -9.79 -25.86
C ASP A 173 -15.71 -10.53 -24.52
N ASP A 174 -14.62 -10.30 -23.79
CA ASP A 174 -14.14 -10.92 -22.56
C ASP A 174 -15.16 -11.00 -21.39
N ASN A 175 -16.27 -10.31 -21.50
CA ASN A 175 -17.41 -10.39 -20.58
C ASN A 175 -18.67 -11.01 -21.21
N ASN A 176 -18.54 -11.89 -22.17
CA ASN A 176 -19.68 -12.50 -22.86
C ASN A 176 -19.45 -13.95 -23.26
N GLU A 177 -19.72 -14.89 -22.41
CA GLU A 177 -19.54 -16.34 -22.56
C GLU A 177 -20.01 -17.00 -23.90
N PHE A 178 -20.57 -16.20 -24.82
CA PHE A 178 -21.09 -16.67 -26.12
C PHE A 178 -20.38 -16.02 -27.31
N GLU A 179 -19.35 -15.20 -27.12
CA GLU A 179 -18.65 -14.48 -28.17
C GLU A 179 -17.17 -14.31 -27.83
N CYS A 180 -16.28 -15.07 -28.47
CA CYS A 180 -14.84 -14.93 -28.27
C CYS A 180 -14.06 -14.72 -29.58
N SER A 181 -13.88 -15.74 -30.37
CA SER A 181 -13.08 -15.70 -31.60
C SER A 181 -13.49 -16.82 -32.59
N ASP A 182 -13.00 -16.74 -33.81
CA ASP A 182 -13.05 -17.80 -34.82
C ASP A 182 -11.60 -18.23 -35.10
N ASP A 183 -11.09 -19.19 -34.34
CA ASP A 183 -9.67 -19.60 -34.38
C ASP A 183 -9.40 -20.63 -35.48
N ASP A 184 -10.38 -21.41 -35.87
CA ASP A 184 -10.21 -22.42 -36.91
C ASP A 184 -10.61 -21.91 -38.31
N GLY A 185 -11.26 -20.75 -38.38
CA GLY A 185 -11.56 -20.01 -39.61
C GLY A 185 -12.73 -20.55 -40.39
N ASP A 186 -13.68 -21.15 -39.69
CA ASP A 186 -14.89 -21.74 -40.27
C ASP A 186 -16.08 -20.80 -40.27
N THR A 187 -15.91 -19.57 -39.76
CA THR A 187 -16.90 -18.48 -39.69
C THR A 187 -17.87 -18.53 -38.52
N CYS A 188 -17.89 -19.63 -37.74
CA CYS A 188 -18.54 -19.65 -36.43
C CYS A 188 -17.68 -19.01 -35.38
N ASP A 189 -18.31 -18.57 -34.31
CA ASP A 189 -17.65 -18.15 -33.10
C ASP A 189 -17.44 -19.36 -32.19
N ASP A 190 -16.18 -19.62 -31.82
CA ASP A 190 -15.77 -20.80 -31.03
C ASP A 190 -16.44 -20.90 -29.65
N CYS A 191 -17.03 -19.78 -29.15
CA CYS A 191 -17.72 -19.69 -27.87
C CYS A 191 -19.25 -19.67 -27.98
N SER A 192 -19.82 -19.82 -29.20
CA SER A 192 -21.26 -19.75 -29.45
C SER A 192 -22.14 -20.67 -28.57
N SER A 193 -21.54 -21.71 -27.97
CA SER A 193 -22.21 -22.62 -27.03
C SER A 193 -22.08 -22.20 -25.56
N GLY A 194 -21.37 -21.12 -25.25
CA GLY A 194 -20.99 -20.71 -23.90
C GLY A 194 -19.80 -21.49 -23.35
N THR A 195 -18.97 -22.02 -24.24
CA THR A 195 -17.70 -22.68 -23.90
C THR A 195 -16.86 -22.82 -25.15
N TYR A 196 -15.61 -22.42 -25.09
CA TYR A 196 -14.64 -22.51 -26.17
C TYR A 196 -14.51 -23.91 -26.75
N ASN A 197 -14.86 -24.07 -28.05
CA ASN A 197 -14.86 -25.35 -28.74
C ASN A 197 -14.90 -25.23 -30.25
N THR A 198 -13.76 -25.20 -30.93
CA THR A 198 -13.56 -25.09 -32.37
C THR A 198 -14.14 -26.24 -33.22
N SER A 199 -14.97 -27.11 -32.68
CA SER A 199 -15.47 -28.28 -33.43
C SER A 199 -16.95 -28.58 -33.25
N ASP A 200 -17.67 -27.79 -32.47
CA ASP A 200 -19.11 -27.88 -32.20
C ASP A 200 -19.63 -26.48 -31.80
N ASP A 201 -19.30 -25.47 -32.58
CA ASP A 201 -19.50 -24.05 -32.41
C ASP A 201 -20.62 -23.46 -33.27
N GLY A 202 -21.06 -24.15 -34.29
CA GLY A 202 -22.18 -23.76 -35.12
C GLY A 202 -22.78 -24.86 -35.95
N TRP A 203 -23.70 -24.46 -36.82
CA TRP A 203 -24.29 -25.35 -37.84
C TRP A 203 -23.50 -25.22 -39.12
N ASP A 204 -23.09 -26.35 -39.66
CA ASP A 204 -22.52 -26.57 -40.97
C ASP A 204 -23.41 -27.63 -41.67
N TYR A 205 -24.37 -27.19 -42.46
CA TYR A 205 -25.43 -28.05 -42.98
C TYR A 205 -24.89 -29.04 -44.04
N ASP A 206 -24.02 -28.59 -44.96
CA ASP A 206 -23.49 -29.40 -46.04
C ASP A 206 -22.18 -30.11 -45.67
N GLY A 207 -21.52 -29.74 -44.57
CA GLY A 207 -20.31 -30.36 -44.07
C GLY A 207 -19.05 -29.97 -44.84
N ASP A 208 -19.01 -28.79 -45.42
CA ASP A 208 -17.87 -28.32 -46.19
C ASP A 208 -16.77 -27.65 -45.32
N GLY A 209 -17.10 -27.30 -44.06
CA GLY A 209 -16.22 -26.73 -43.09
C GLY A 209 -16.32 -25.20 -42.98
N LEU A 210 -17.39 -24.61 -43.45
CA LEU A 210 -17.84 -23.27 -43.17
C LEU A 210 -19.17 -23.37 -42.39
N CYS A 211 -19.40 -22.51 -41.43
CA CYS A 211 -20.67 -22.44 -40.77
C CYS A 211 -21.73 -21.71 -41.59
N ASP A 212 -23.01 -22.13 -41.46
CA ASP A 212 -24.12 -21.51 -42.17
C ASP A 212 -24.19 -19.99 -42.01
N ASP A 213 -23.80 -19.44 -40.87
CA ASP A 213 -23.79 -17.99 -40.61
C ASP A 213 -22.77 -17.20 -41.46
N GLY A 214 -21.79 -17.86 -42.02
CA GLY A 214 -20.75 -17.25 -42.86
C GLY A 214 -20.56 -17.88 -44.21
N ASP A 215 -21.25 -18.99 -44.49
CA ASP A 215 -21.29 -19.63 -45.83
C ASP A 215 -22.25 -18.82 -46.71
N PRO A 216 -21.91 -18.49 -47.92
CA PRO A 216 -22.84 -17.89 -48.87
C PRO A 216 -23.75 -18.87 -49.63
N ASP A 217 -23.67 -20.21 -49.44
CA ASP A 217 -24.40 -21.27 -50.14
C ASP A 217 -24.50 -22.50 -49.20
N ASP A 218 -25.32 -22.40 -48.13
CA ASP A 218 -25.38 -23.30 -46.96
C ASP A 218 -25.59 -24.78 -47.29
N ASP A 219 -26.17 -25.10 -48.45
CA ASP A 219 -26.41 -26.47 -48.87
C ASP A 219 -25.57 -26.91 -50.08
N ASN A 220 -24.71 -26.02 -50.61
CA ASN A 220 -23.79 -26.23 -51.72
C ASN A 220 -24.51 -26.73 -53.00
N ASP A 221 -25.78 -26.31 -53.26
CA ASP A 221 -26.51 -26.66 -54.47
C ASP A 221 -26.18 -25.75 -55.66
N GLY A 222 -25.50 -24.61 -55.42
CA GLY A 222 -25.04 -23.61 -56.35
C GLY A 222 -25.94 -22.40 -56.52
N ALA A 223 -27.04 -22.29 -55.77
CA ALA A 223 -27.73 -21.05 -55.49
C ALA A 223 -27.11 -20.41 -54.24
N LEU A 224 -27.09 -19.08 -54.13
CA LEU A 224 -26.63 -18.42 -52.93
C LEU A 224 -27.81 -18.18 -51.99
N ASP A 225 -27.62 -18.18 -50.70
CA ASP A 225 -28.68 -18.06 -49.69
C ASP A 225 -29.57 -16.84 -49.87
N ASP A 226 -29.03 -15.70 -50.29
CA ASP A 226 -29.82 -14.50 -50.56
C ASP A 226 -30.67 -14.61 -51.85
N ALA A 227 -30.49 -15.66 -52.64
CA ALA A 227 -31.21 -15.98 -53.85
C ALA A 227 -31.98 -17.31 -53.75
N ASP A 228 -31.70 -18.13 -52.76
CA ASP A 228 -32.40 -19.38 -52.49
C ASP A 228 -33.68 -19.13 -51.65
N THR A 229 -34.64 -20.03 -51.74
CA THR A 229 -35.89 -20.03 -51.01
C THR A 229 -35.90 -20.97 -49.82
N ASP A 230 -34.96 -21.90 -49.75
CA ASP A 230 -34.77 -22.90 -48.69
C ASP A 230 -33.29 -23.30 -48.62
N ASP A 231 -32.49 -22.38 -48.13
CA ASP A 231 -31.02 -22.32 -48.09
C ASP A 231 -30.32 -23.52 -47.41
N ASN A 232 -31.09 -24.37 -46.72
CA ASN A 232 -30.64 -25.60 -46.11
C ASN A 232 -31.28 -26.84 -46.78
N ASN A 233 -31.54 -26.83 -48.08
CA ASN A 233 -32.17 -27.94 -48.81
C ASN A 233 -31.68 -28.09 -50.24
N GLU A 234 -30.63 -28.84 -50.48
CA GLU A 234 -29.93 -29.12 -51.74
C GLU A 234 -30.84 -29.55 -52.94
N TYR A 235 -32.15 -29.67 -52.74
CA TYR A 235 -33.14 -30.07 -53.74
C TYR A 235 -34.12 -28.94 -54.11
N GLU A 236 -34.00 -27.77 -53.56
CA GLU A 236 -34.91 -26.64 -53.77
C GLU A 236 -34.16 -25.30 -53.86
N CYS A 237 -33.71 -24.94 -55.02
CA CYS A 237 -33.14 -23.64 -55.34
C CYS A 237 -34.22 -22.65 -55.82
N SER A 238 -33.88 -21.38 -56.08
CA SER A 238 -34.85 -20.36 -56.48
C SER A 238 -35.48 -20.66 -57.84
N ASP A 239 -36.81 -20.58 -57.90
CA ASP A 239 -37.62 -20.69 -59.16
C ASP A 239 -37.60 -19.36 -59.96
N ASP A 240 -36.44 -18.80 -60.29
CA ASP A 240 -36.30 -17.63 -61.20
C ASP A 240 -36.32 -18.05 -62.72
N ASP A 241 -37.45 -18.59 -63.20
CA ASP A 241 -37.77 -18.82 -64.63
C ASP A 241 -38.62 -17.68 -65.21
#